data_336fb0f416d2c480ad7b1b0eed488970
#
_entry.id   336fb0f416d2c480ad7b1b0eed488970
#
_cell.length_a   1.000
_cell.length_b   1.000
_cell.length_c   1.000
_cell.angle_alpha   90.00
_cell.angle_beta   90.00
_cell.angle_gamma   90.00
#
_symmetry.space_group_name_H-M   'P 1'
#
loop_
_entity.id
_entity.type
_entity.pdbx_description
1 polymer ?
#
loop_
_entity_poly.entity_id
_entity_poly.type
_entity_poly.pdbx_seq_one_letter_code
_entity_poly.pdbx_strand_id
1 'polypeptide(L)'
;MTDSQSCAQSIAAHTPFDPAEAESIAATLAFLDEHDRCWQRDNYVGHLTASAWVVNPAKSHVLLTHHRKFDCWLQLGGHVDEGDDYLLAAALREAREESGIQAIEPLQTTIFDIGHHPIQTPKEPTHVHYDIRQYRSVKLTIERNRNS
;
A
#
# COMPACT_ATOMS: atom_id res chain seq x y z
N MET A 1 11.82 3.08 -11.79
CA MET A 1 12.36 2.40 -10.59
C MET A 1 12.03 3.21 -9.35
N THR A 2 11.50 2.59 -8.34
CA THR A 2 11.22 3.26 -7.07
C THR A 2 12.53 3.71 -6.42
N ASP A 3 12.64 4.99 -6.14
CA ASP A 3 13.81 5.64 -5.57
C ASP A 3 13.53 6.01 -4.10
N SER A 4 14.41 5.59 -3.20
CA SER A 4 14.25 5.82 -1.75
C SER A 4 14.21 7.30 -1.39
N GLN A 5 14.96 8.14 -2.08
CA GLN A 5 14.95 9.58 -1.85
C GLN A 5 13.63 10.22 -2.27
N SER A 6 13.09 9.84 -3.42
CA SER A 6 11.79 10.28 -3.89
C SER A 6 10.65 9.83 -2.96
N CYS A 7 10.71 8.58 -2.48
CA CYS A 7 9.78 8.07 -1.48
C CYS A 7 9.86 8.87 -0.18
N ALA A 8 11.06 9.13 0.31
CA ALA A 8 11.27 9.90 1.54
C ALA A 8 10.71 11.33 1.42
N GLN A 9 10.91 11.98 0.28
CA GLN A 9 10.34 13.31 0.03
C GLN A 9 8.81 13.31 0.07
N SER A 10 8.19 12.34 -0.58
CA SER A 10 6.73 12.21 -0.59
C SER A 10 6.16 11.90 0.81
N ILE A 11 6.83 11.06 1.57
CA ILE A 11 6.45 10.71 2.93
C ILE A 11 6.60 11.90 3.87
N ALA A 12 7.70 12.63 3.78
CA ALA A 12 7.94 13.82 4.59
C ALA A 12 6.95 14.96 4.30
N ALA A 13 6.44 15.04 3.07
CA ALA A 13 5.44 16.03 2.68
C ALA A 13 4.02 15.70 3.13
N HIS A 14 3.77 14.47 3.54
CA HIS A 14 2.46 14.02 4.00
C HIS A 14 2.15 14.53 5.40
N THR A 15 0.97 15.13 5.57
CA THR A 15 0.48 15.60 6.86
C THR A 15 -0.19 14.45 7.62
N PRO A 16 0.26 14.09 8.83
CA PRO A 16 -0.35 13.01 9.59
C PRO A 16 -1.76 13.38 10.06
N PHE A 17 -2.64 12.39 10.05
CA PHE A 17 -4.01 12.51 10.54
C PHE A 17 -4.08 12.53 12.08
N ASP A 18 -3.20 11.76 12.74
CA ASP A 18 -3.17 11.58 14.18
C ASP A 18 -1.72 11.32 14.68
N PRO A 19 -1.50 11.26 16.02
CA PRO A 19 -0.18 10.97 16.55
C PRO A 19 0.38 9.58 16.17
N ALA A 20 -0.48 8.59 15.98
CA ALA A 20 -0.04 7.25 15.57
C ALA A 20 0.53 7.26 14.15
N GLU A 21 -0.10 7.98 13.23
CA GLU A 21 0.43 8.16 11.88
C GLU A 21 1.71 8.99 11.88
N ALA A 22 1.81 10.02 12.70
CA ALA A 22 3.04 10.80 12.86
C ALA A 22 4.22 9.92 13.31
N GLU A 23 3.97 8.99 14.21
CA GLU A 23 4.97 7.99 14.65
C GLU A 23 5.36 7.06 13.50
N SER A 24 4.41 6.59 12.71
CA SER A 24 4.66 5.76 11.53
C SER A 24 5.48 6.49 10.47
N ILE A 25 5.22 7.77 10.24
CA ILE A 25 6.00 8.60 9.34
C ILE A 25 7.45 8.71 9.82
N ALA A 26 7.65 9.02 11.10
CA ALA A 26 8.99 9.14 11.66
C ALA A 26 9.77 7.82 11.59
N ALA A 27 9.13 6.70 11.90
CA ALA A 27 9.74 5.38 11.82
C ALA A 27 10.10 5.01 10.37
N THR A 28 9.24 5.32 9.42
CA THR A 28 9.47 5.05 8.00
C THR A 28 10.63 5.87 7.46
N LEU A 29 10.69 7.16 7.77
CA LEU A 29 11.79 8.02 7.35
C LEU A 29 13.13 7.58 7.94
N ALA A 30 13.16 7.18 9.20
CA ALA A 30 14.37 6.63 9.84
C ALA A 30 14.83 5.35 9.14
N PHE A 31 13.90 4.45 8.81
CA PHE A 31 14.21 3.23 8.08
C PHE A 31 14.80 3.52 6.69
N LEU A 32 14.22 4.45 5.95
CA LEU A 32 14.70 4.85 4.61
C LEU A 32 16.09 5.47 4.66
N ASP A 33 16.41 6.20 5.71
CA ASP A 33 17.73 6.80 5.90
C ASP A 33 18.83 5.76 6.17
N GLU A 34 18.49 4.65 6.82
CA GLU A 34 19.42 3.61 7.22
C GLU A 34 19.58 2.45 6.22
N HIS A 35 18.65 2.30 5.27
CA HIS A 35 18.59 1.12 4.41
C HIS A 35 18.46 1.48 2.93
N ASP A 36 19.42 1.07 2.12
CA ASP A 36 19.41 1.25 0.66
C ASP A 36 18.38 0.37 -0.05
N ARG A 37 18.09 -0.82 0.52
CA ARG A 37 17.18 -1.83 -0.05
C ARG A 37 15.84 -1.80 0.65
N CYS A 38 15.24 -0.64 0.73
CA CYS A 38 14.05 -0.39 1.55
C CYS A 38 12.75 -1.05 1.04
N TRP A 39 12.69 -1.50 -0.20
CA TRP A 39 11.52 -2.17 -0.78
C TRP A 39 11.72 -3.66 -1.05
N GLN A 40 12.90 -4.21 -0.79
CA GLN A 40 13.20 -5.61 -1.12
C GLN A 40 12.78 -6.54 0.01
N ARG A 41 12.12 -7.65 -0.37
CA ARG A 41 11.60 -8.64 0.56
C ARG A 41 12.67 -9.35 1.38
N ASP A 42 13.89 -9.43 0.88
CA ASP A 42 15.03 -10.04 1.58
C ASP A 42 15.71 -9.10 2.58
N ASN A 43 15.22 -7.87 2.72
CA ASN A 43 15.58 -7.02 3.85
C ASN A 43 14.75 -7.44 5.06
N TYR A 44 15.33 -8.28 5.92
CA TYR A 44 14.63 -8.82 7.09
C TYR A 44 14.58 -7.90 8.31
N VAL A 45 15.09 -6.68 8.22
CA VAL A 45 14.79 -5.61 9.17
C VAL A 45 13.39 -5.08 8.89
N GLY A 46 13.10 -4.85 7.64
CA GLY A 46 11.81 -4.40 7.15
C GLY A 46 11.86 -4.02 5.68
N HIS A 47 10.73 -3.68 5.14
CA HIS A 47 10.62 -3.16 3.78
C HIS A 47 9.34 -2.37 3.58
N LEU A 48 9.37 -1.49 2.57
CA LEU A 48 8.19 -0.75 2.15
C LEU A 48 7.17 -1.68 1.49
N THR A 49 5.92 -1.45 1.80
CA THR A 49 4.78 -2.05 1.09
C THR A 49 3.87 -0.95 0.54
N ALA A 50 3.15 -1.26 -0.50
CA ALA A 50 2.24 -0.32 -1.14
C ALA A 50 0.82 -0.88 -1.12
N SER A 51 -0.08 -0.16 -0.49
CA SER A 51 -1.48 -0.56 -0.33
C SER A 51 -2.43 0.44 -0.97
N ALA A 52 -3.62 -0.04 -1.31
CA ALA A 52 -4.68 0.77 -1.90
C ALA A 52 -5.94 0.69 -1.06
N TRP A 53 -6.45 1.85 -0.65
CA TRP A 53 -7.77 1.98 -0.08
C TRP A 53 -8.75 2.20 -1.23
N VAL A 54 -9.39 1.11 -1.67
CA VAL A 54 -10.23 1.09 -2.87
C VAL A 54 -11.69 1.26 -2.49
N VAL A 55 -12.32 2.27 -3.03
CA VAL A 55 -13.73 2.58 -2.77
C VAL A 55 -14.55 2.50 -4.05
N ASN A 56 -15.87 2.33 -3.90
CA ASN A 56 -16.78 2.44 -5.03
C ASN A 56 -16.96 3.92 -5.44
N PRO A 57 -17.53 4.21 -6.62
CA PRO A 57 -17.71 5.60 -7.08
C PRO A 57 -18.51 6.49 -6.12
N ALA A 58 -19.47 5.92 -5.39
CA ALA A 58 -20.25 6.65 -4.40
C ALA A 58 -19.50 6.88 -3.08
N LYS A 59 -18.32 6.30 -2.89
CA LYS A 59 -17.51 6.35 -1.67
C LYS A 59 -18.25 5.83 -0.43
N SER A 60 -19.19 4.90 -0.64
CA SER A 60 -20.00 4.30 0.42
C SER A 60 -19.50 2.94 0.90
N HIS A 61 -18.65 2.29 0.11
CA HIS A 61 -18.09 0.96 0.39
C HIS A 61 -16.60 0.92 0.07
N VAL A 62 -15.88 0.17 0.87
CA VAL A 62 -14.46 -0.14 0.65
C VAL A 62 -14.30 -1.59 0.22
N LEU A 63 -13.37 -1.84 -0.68
CA LEU A 63 -13.02 -3.19 -1.11
C LEU A 63 -11.91 -3.74 -0.23
N LEU A 64 -12.17 -4.85 0.42
CA LEU A 64 -11.20 -5.57 1.24
C LEU A 64 -11.02 -6.98 0.68
N THR A 65 -9.86 -7.57 0.95
CA THR A 65 -9.58 -8.99 0.69
C THR A 65 -9.47 -9.75 2.00
N HIS A 66 -9.98 -10.99 2.01
CA HIS A 66 -9.75 -11.89 3.14
C HIS A 66 -8.38 -12.54 2.98
N HIS A 67 -7.45 -12.17 3.83
CA HIS A 67 -6.08 -12.66 3.79
C HIS A 67 -5.98 -14.03 4.48
N ARG A 68 -5.67 -15.08 3.72
CA ARG A 68 -5.66 -16.45 4.23
C ARG A 68 -4.65 -16.66 5.35
N LYS A 69 -3.46 -16.09 5.22
CA LYS A 69 -2.36 -16.27 6.17
C LYS A 69 -2.64 -15.66 7.54
N PHE A 70 -3.28 -14.49 7.56
CA PHE A 70 -3.59 -13.75 8.78
C PHE A 70 -5.05 -13.94 9.25
N ASP A 71 -5.86 -14.63 8.46
CA ASP A 71 -7.29 -14.87 8.73
C ASP A 71 -8.04 -13.58 9.11
N CYS A 72 -7.84 -12.54 8.33
CA CYS A 72 -8.50 -11.26 8.54
C CYS A 72 -8.75 -10.52 7.22
N TRP A 73 -9.63 -9.53 7.27
CA TRP A 73 -9.93 -8.66 6.15
C TRP A 73 -8.95 -7.49 6.13
N LEU A 74 -8.29 -7.31 5.00
CA LEU A 74 -7.26 -6.28 4.81
C LEU A 74 -7.52 -5.50 3.52
N GLN A 75 -7.02 -4.27 3.47
CA GLN A 75 -6.94 -3.52 2.22
C GLN A 75 -6.09 -4.27 1.19
N LEU A 76 -6.31 -3.98 -0.09
CA LEU A 76 -5.52 -4.52 -1.18
C LEU A 76 -4.11 -3.90 -1.16
N GLY A 77 -3.12 -4.70 -1.46
CA GLY A 77 -1.74 -4.23 -1.49
C GLY A 77 -0.74 -5.34 -1.31
N GLY A 78 0.51 -4.98 -1.37
CA GLY A 78 1.60 -5.93 -1.26
C GLY A 78 2.97 -5.30 -1.42
N HIS A 79 3.91 -6.12 -1.82
CA HIS A 79 5.30 -5.73 -1.98
C HIS A 79 5.53 -4.86 -3.21
N VAL A 80 6.52 -3.99 -3.13
CA VAL A 80 6.99 -3.21 -4.27
C VAL A 80 7.94 -4.07 -5.09
N ASP A 81 7.67 -4.22 -6.39
CA ASP A 81 8.52 -4.97 -7.31
C ASP A 81 9.52 -4.03 -8.00
N GLU A 82 10.65 -4.59 -8.48
CA GLU A 82 11.66 -3.83 -9.19
C GLU A 82 11.13 -3.12 -10.45
N GLY A 83 10.09 -3.69 -11.08
CA GLY A 83 9.44 -3.10 -12.25
C GLY A 83 8.49 -1.95 -11.93
N ASP A 84 8.21 -1.70 -10.67
CA ASP A 84 7.35 -0.59 -10.26
C ASP A 84 8.12 0.72 -10.26
N ASP A 85 7.69 1.70 -11.04
CA ASP A 85 8.37 2.98 -11.15
C ASP A 85 8.28 3.82 -9.87
N TYR A 86 7.18 3.66 -9.13
CA TYR A 86 6.92 4.37 -7.87
C TYR A 86 5.83 3.64 -7.05
N LEU A 87 5.69 4.03 -5.79
CA LEU A 87 4.75 3.40 -4.85
C LEU A 87 3.29 3.43 -5.32
N LEU A 88 2.89 4.51 -5.99
CA LEU A 88 1.57 4.64 -6.58
C LEU A 88 1.30 3.54 -7.61
N ALA A 89 2.27 3.25 -8.47
CA ALA A 89 2.19 2.19 -9.48
C ALA A 89 2.16 0.80 -8.83
N ALA A 90 2.95 0.58 -7.79
CA ALA A 90 2.96 -0.66 -7.02
C ALA A 90 1.59 -0.94 -6.38
N ALA A 91 1.00 0.04 -5.71
CA ALA A 91 -0.32 -0.07 -5.11
C ALA A 91 -1.41 -0.37 -6.15
N LEU A 92 -1.34 0.29 -7.30
CA LEU A 92 -2.30 0.09 -8.39
C LEU A 92 -2.17 -1.31 -9.00
N ARG A 93 -0.95 -1.77 -9.24
CA ARG A 93 -0.68 -3.11 -9.75
C ARG A 93 -1.23 -4.18 -8.80
N GLU A 94 -0.90 -4.10 -7.52
CA GLU A 94 -1.37 -5.02 -6.49
C GLU A 94 -2.91 -5.02 -6.38
N ALA A 95 -3.53 -3.84 -6.40
CA ALA A 95 -4.98 -3.73 -6.31
C ALA A 95 -5.67 -4.41 -7.50
N ARG A 96 -5.14 -4.26 -8.71
CA ARG A 96 -5.66 -4.92 -9.92
C ARG A 96 -5.45 -6.43 -9.89
N GLU A 97 -4.28 -6.89 -9.48
CA GLU A 97 -3.95 -8.31 -9.38
C GLU A 97 -4.84 -9.03 -8.36
N GLU A 98 -4.99 -8.47 -7.17
CA GLU A 98 -5.75 -9.11 -6.10
C GLU A 98 -7.27 -9.04 -6.32
N SER A 99 -7.78 -7.96 -6.91
CA SER A 99 -9.23 -7.79 -7.12
C SER A 99 -9.73 -8.35 -8.45
N GLY A 100 -8.86 -8.45 -9.45
CA GLY A 100 -9.26 -8.73 -10.84
C GLY A 100 -9.95 -7.56 -11.52
N ILE A 101 -10.07 -6.40 -10.85
CA ILE A 101 -10.71 -5.20 -11.42
C ILE A 101 -9.62 -4.36 -12.08
N GLN A 102 -9.72 -4.19 -13.41
CA GLN A 102 -8.73 -3.38 -14.14
C GLN A 102 -9.04 -1.88 -14.11
N ALA A 103 -10.31 -1.52 -14.00
CA ALA A 103 -10.76 -0.11 -14.00
C ALA A 103 -10.67 0.50 -12.60
N ILE A 104 -9.47 0.58 -12.07
CA ILE A 104 -9.15 1.24 -10.80
C ILE A 104 -8.36 2.50 -11.11
N GLU A 105 -8.77 3.63 -10.57
CA GLU A 105 -8.12 4.93 -10.77
C GLU A 105 -7.73 5.58 -9.44
N PRO A 106 -6.64 6.35 -9.43
CA PRO A 106 -6.32 7.17 -8.26
C PRO A 106 -7.36 8.27 -8.04
N LEU A 107 -7.83 8.41 -6.80
CA LEU A 107 -8.63 9.56 -6.39
C LEU A 107 -7.76 10.76 -6.04
N GLN A 108 -6.54 10.49 -5.64
CA GLN A 108 -5.49 11.48 -5.42
C GLN A 108 -4.14 10.89 -5.80
N THR A 109 -3.19 11.73 -6.17
CA THR A 109 -1.84 11.31 -6.53
C THR A 109 -0.87 11.33 -5.36
N THR A 110 -1.28 11.91 -4.23
CA THR A 110 -0.53 11.98 -2.99
C THR A 110 -0.84 10.78 -2.09
N ILE A 111 0.00 10.54 -1.10
CA ILE A 111 -0.20 9.50 -0.09
C ILE A 111 -1.47 9.81 0.70
N PHE A 112 -2.25 8.76 0.99
CA PHE A 112 -3.46 8.84 1.78
C PHE A 112 -3.20 8.60 3.26
N ASP A 113 -2.41 7.57 3.59
CA ASP A 113 -2.14 7.14 4.96
C ASP A 113 -0.83 6.36 5.03
N ILE A 114 -0.15 6.40 6.17
CA ILE A 114 1.08 5.68 6.42
C ILE A 114 0.97 4.93 7.74
N GLY A 115 1.25 3.63 7.69
CA GLY A 115 1.31 2.78 8.86
C GLY A 115 2.58 1.97 8.89
N HIS A 116 2.92 1.42 10.05
CA HIS A 116 3.95 0.40 10.17
C HIS A 116 3.53 -0.64 11.19
N HIS A 117 3.90 -1.88 10.94
CA HIS A 117 3.55 -2.97 11.84
C HIS A 117 4.51 -4.15 11.69
N PRO A 118 4.76 -4.89 12.77
CA PRO A 118 5.59 -6.08 12.71
C PRO A 118 4.85 -7.21 11.99
N ILE A 119 5.60 -7.98 11.21
CA ILE A 119 5.16 -9.21 10.59
C ILE A 119 5.82 -10.36 11.32
N GLN A 120 4.99 -11.21 11.92
CA GLN A 120 5.42 -12.40 12.65
C GLN A 120 4.75 -13.61 12.04
N THR A 121 5.53 -14.40 11.33
CA THR A 121 5.07 -15.66 10.73
C THR A 121 6.08 -16.77 10.98
N PRO A 122 5.63 -18.06 11.03
CA PRO A 122 6.54 -19.17 11.25
C PRO A 122 7.59 -19.37 10.15
N LYS A 123 7.34 -18.80 8.95
CA LYS A 123 8.16 -19.04 7.74
C LYS A 123 9.24 -18.00 7.49
N GLU A 124 9.15 -16.85 8.15
CA GLU A 124 10.04 -15.72 7.91
C GLU A 124 10.52 -15.12 9.24
N PRO A 125 11.74 -14.54 9.28
CA PRO A 125 12.16 -13.73 10.41
C PRO A 125 11.17 -12.58 10.67
N THR A 126 10.97 -12.22 11.93
CA THR A 126 10.18 -11.05 12.28
C THR A 126 10.78 -9.80 11.65
N HIS A 127 9.97 -9.04 10.94
CA HIS A 127 10.37 -7.82 10.26
C HIS A 127 9.22 -6.81 10.29
N VAL A 128 9.45 -5.61 9.81
CA VAL A 128 8.45 -4.53 9.81
C VAL A 128 8.01 -4.22 8.38
N HIS A 129 6.70 -4.17 8.15
CA HIS A 129 6.15 -3.58 6.94
C HIS A 129 5.89 -2.08 7.21
N TYR A 130 6.52 -1.25 6.41
CA TYR A 130 6.24 0.19 6.33
C TYR A 130 5.28 0.41 5.18
N ASP A 131 4.01 0.54 5.50
CA ASP A 131 2.92 0.48 4.53
C ASP A 131 2.49 1.88 4.10
N ILE A 132 2.65 2.14 2.83
CA ILE A 132 2.26 3.40 2.18
C ILE A 132 0.95 3.18 1.45
N ARG A 133 -0.12 3.80 1.93
CA ARG A 133 -1.47 3.61 1.45
C ARG A 133 -1.89 4.71 0.50
N GLN A 134 -2.55 4.32 -0.58
CA GLN A 134 -3.04 5.18 -1.64
C GLN A 134 -4.56 5.13 -1.71
N TYR A 135 -5.19 6.26 -2.03
CA TYR A 135 -6.63 6.34 -2.16
C TYR A 135 -7.05 6.15 -3.61
N ARG A 136 -7.88 5.13 -3.86
CA ARG A 136 -8.28 4.67 -5.19
C ARG A 136 -9.79 4.58 -5.29
N SER A 137 -10.32 4.81 -6.47
CA SER A 137 -11.71 4.50 -6.82
C SER A 137 -11.75 3.44 -7.93
N VAL A 138 -12.75 2.59 -7.84
CA VAL A 138 -13.13 1.76 -8.97
C VAL A 138 -13.90 2.63 -9.96
N LYS A 139 -13.39 2.73 -11.18
CA LYS A 139 -14.16 3.31 -12.28
C LYS A 139 -15.10 2.23 -12.81
N LEU A 140 -16.23 2.04 -12.14
CA LEU A 140 -17.25 1.15 -12.62
C LEU A 140 -18.05 1.83 -13.72
N THR A 141 -17.79 1.43 -14.96
CA THR A 141 -18.87 1.29 -15.90
C THR A 141 -19.60 0.03 -15.48
N ILE A 142 -20.64 0.14 -14.66
CA ILE A 142 -21.50 -1.01 -14.40
C ILE A 142 -22.28 -1.26 -15.68
N GLU A 143 -21.76 -2.08 -16.56
CA GLU A 143 -22.60 -2.88 -17.40
C GLU A 143 -23.30 -3.84 -16.43
N ARG A 144 -24.48 -3.46 -16.00
CA ARG A 144 -25.38 -4.41 -15.37
C ARG A 144 -25.58 -5.50 -16.41
N ASN A 145 -24.95 -6.63 -16.16
CA ASN A 145 -25.27 -7.82 -16.92
C ASN A 145 -26.73 -8.15 -16.58
N ARG A 146 -27.65 -7.69 -17.44
CA ARG A 146 -29.10 -7.89 -17.27
C ARG A 146 -29.53 -9.35 -17.48
N ASN A 147 -28.56 -10.25 -17.59
CA ASN A 147 -28.76 -11.65 -17.89
C ASN A 147 -28.51 -12.59 -16.73
N SER A 148 -28.62 -12.10 -15.51
CA SER A 148 -28.65 -12.96 -14.34
C SER A 148 -29.97 -12.87 -13.62
#